data_879d61b58ee8f77161053771f1e9dbce
#
_entry.id   879d61b58ee8f77161053771f1e9dbce
#
_cell.length_a   1.000
_cell.length_b   1.000
_cell.length_c   1.000
_cell.angle_alpha   90.00
_cell.angle_beta   90.00
_cell.angle_gamma   90.00
#
_symmetry.space_group_name_H-M   'P 1'
#
loop_
_entity.id
_entity.type
_entity.pdbx_description
1 polymer ?
#
loop_
_entity_poly.entity_id
_entity_poly.type
_entity_poly.pdbx_seq_one_letter_code
_entity_poly.pdbx_strand_id
1 'polypeptide(L)'
;LVNQLMEARDEKRLLKLQRDLQAVKLLIIDELGYVPLSPTGAELLFETFSQRYERGSTIVTSNLPFEDWTQVLGSERLTGALLDRLTHHVSILTMNGDSYRLKQSARRHAAGVVQNQATEIVDPDTGEITTT
;
A
#
# COMPACT_ATOMS: atom_id res chain seq x y z
N LEU A 1 3.19 -1.39 -10.05
CA LEU A 1 3.95 -0.44 -10.86
C LEU A 1 5.39 -0.89 -11.08
N VAL A 2 6.22 -1.05 -10.02
CA VAL A 2 7.66 -1.38 -10.20
C VAL A 2 7.87 -2.67 -10.97
N ASN A 3 7.13 -3.74 -10.64
CA ASN A 3 7.20 -5.00 -11.38
C ASN A 3 6.84 -4.82 -12.87
N GLN A 4 5.81 -4.03 -13.16
CA GLN A 4 5.43 -3.70 -14.55
C GLN A 4 6.51 -2.94 -15.30
N LEU A 5 7.21 -2.00 -14.62
CA LEU A 5 8.34 -1.29 -15.19
C LEU A 5 9.52 -2.23 -15.49
N MET A 6 9.79 -3.17 -14.60
CA MET A 6 10.84 -4.16 -14.79
C MET A 6 10.52 -5.11 -15.95
N GLU A 7 9.31 -5.65 -16.00
CA GLU A 7 8.82 -6.48 -17.10
C GLU A 7 8.87 -5.73 -18.44
N ALA A 8 8.36 -4.50 -18.47
CA ALA A 8 8.36 -3.68 -19.68
C ALA A 8 9.78 -3.37 -20.18
N ARG A 9 10.75 -3.23 -19.27
CA ARG A 9 12.16 -3.08 -19.62
C ARG A 9 12.70 -4.34 -20.28
N ASP A 10 12.46 -5.51 -19.68
CA ASP A 10 12.95 -6.80 -20.15
C ASP A 10 12.32 -7.16 -21.50
N GLU A 11 11.08 -6.78 -21.72
CA GLU A 11 10.35 -6.96 -22.99
C GLU A 11 10.58 -5.82 -24.01
N LYS A 12 11.49 -4.89 -23.74
CA LYS A 12 11.79 -3.73 -24.58
C LYS A 12 10.59 -2.81 -24.85
N ARG A 13 9.63 -2.77 -23.92
CA ARG A 13 8.41 -1.93 -23.98
C ARG A 13 8.44 -0.76 -22.98
N LEU A 14 9.55 -0.55 -22.28
CA LEU A 14 9.66 0.44 -21.21
C LEU A 14 9.30 1.86 -21.68
N LEU A 15 9.81 2.29 -22.84
CA LEU A 15 9.53 3.63 -23.37
C LEU A 15 8.04 3.87 -23.64
N LYS A 16 7.31 2.84 -24.06
CA LYS A 16 5.86 2.94 -24.23
C LYS A 16 5.18 3.10 -22.88
N LEU A 17 5.49 2.26 -21.92
CA LEU A 17 4.90 2.33 -20.58
C LEU A 17 5.21 3.69 -19.91
N GLN A 18 6.42 4.20 -20.04
CA GLN A 18 6.78 5.52 -19.50
C GLN A 18 5.97 6.65 -20.15
N ARG A 19 5.75 6.62 -21.47
CA ARG A 19 4.87 7.60 -22.14
C ARG A 19 3.43 7.51 -21.65
N ASP A 20 2.92 6.29 -21.50
CA ASP A 20 1.55 6.07 -21.00
C ASP A 20 1.41 6.62 -19.58
N LEU A 21 2.39 6.38 -18.70
CA LEU A 21 2.43 6.94 -17.35
C LEU A 21 2.56 8.45 -17.33
N GLN A 22 3.28 9.07 -18.26
CA GLN A 22 3.38 10.52 -18.39
C GLN A 22 2.07 11.16 -18.84
N ALA A 23 1.30 10.47 -19.67
CA ALA A 23 0.03 10.96 -20.20
C ALA A 23 -1.09 10.94 -19.14
N VAL A 24 -0.96 10.15 -18.09
CA VAL A 24 -1.94 10.06 -17.00
C VAL A 24 -1.91 11.35 -16.17
N LYS A 25 -3.06 11.99 -16.00
CA LYS A 25 -3.19 13.24 -15.22
C LYS A 25 -2.91 13.05 -13.73
N LEU A 26 -3.37 11.94 -13.17
CA LEU A 26 -3.16 11.57 -11.78
C LEU A 26 -2.61 10.15 -11.69
N LEU A 27 -1.46 9.98 -11.07
CA LEU A 27 -0.86 8.70 -10.73
C LEU A 27 -0.98 8.47 -9.23
N ILE A 28 -1.52 7.33 -8.82
CA ILE A 28 -1.60 6.92 -7.43
C ILE A 28 -0.66 5.73 -7.24
N ILE A 29 0.31 5.89 -6.34
CA ILE A 29 1.24 4.84 -5.93
C ILE A 29 0.90 4.49 -4.49
N ASP A 30 0.29 3.33 -4.31
CA ASP A 30 -0.18 2.88 -3.01
C ASP A 30 0.86 1.98 -2.32
N GLU A 31 0.95 2.10 -1.01
CA GLU A 31 1.79 1.27 -0.14
C GLU A 31 3.29 1.26 -0.52
N LEU A 32 3.84 2.41 -0.92
CA LEU A 32 5.28 2.53 -1.13
C LEU A 32 6.02 2.31 0.19
N GLY A 33 6.91 1.33 0.21
CA GLY A 33 7.66 0.95 1.40
C GLY A 33 7.24 -0.36 2.04
N TYR A 34 6.16 -0.99 1.55
CA TYR A 34 5.73 -2.29 2.06
C TYR A 34 6.75 -3.41 1.76
N VAL A 35 7.42 -3.32 0.61
CA VAL A 35 8.47 -4.27 0.20
C VAL A 35 9.68 -3.48 -0.28
N PRO A 36 10.91 -3.86 0.14
CA PRO A 36 12.14 -3.30 -0.40
C PRO A 36 12.23 -3.49 -1.92
N LEU A 37 12.72 -2.49 -2.63
CA LEU A 37 12.89 -2.54 -4.08
C LEU A 37 14.27 -3.07 -4.45
N SER A 38 14.36 -3.76 -5.60
CA SER A 38 15.65 -4.03 -6.21
C SER A 38 16.31 -2.72 -6.65
N PRO A 39 17.65 -2.66 -6.79
CA PRO A 39 18.32 -1.45 -7.28
C PRO A 39 17.74 -0.94 -8.59
N THR A 40 17.50 -1.83 -9.53
CA THR A 40 16.87 -1.49 -10.83
C THR A 40 15.43 -1.00 -10.65
N GLY A 41 14.64 -1.63 -9.77
CA GLY A 41 13.27 -1.19 -9.48
C GLY A 41 13.23 0.20 -8.86
N ALA A 42 14.16 0.51 -7.97
CA ALA A 42 14.30 1.83 -7.37
C ALA A 42 14.68 2.91 -8.40
N GLU A 43 15.60 2.61 -9.30
CA GLU A 43 15.99 3.51 -10.41
C GLU A 43 14.83 3.79 -11.36
N LEU A 44 14.08 2.76 -11.76
CA LEU A 44 12.91 2.91 -12.63
C LEU A 44 11.79 3.71 -11.97
N LEU A 45 11.58 3.50 -10.68
CA LEU A 45 10.63 4.30 -9.90
C LEU A 45 11.07 5.77 -9.84
N PHE A 46 12.34 6.02 -9.52
CA PHE A 46 12.91 7.35 -9.51
C PHE A 46 12.77 8.07 -10.86
N GLU A 47 13.04 7.36 -11.95
CA GLU A 47 12.87 7.89 -13.29
C GLU A 47 11.41 8.26 -13.58
N THR A 48 10.47 7.41 -13.18
CA THR A 48 9.03 7.68 -13.32
C THR A 48 8.63 8.96 -12.58
N PHE A 49 9.05 9.15 -11.35
CA PHE A 49 8.80 10.38 -10.59
C PHE A 49 9.46 11.59 -11.25
N SER A 50 10.70 11.44 -11.71
CA SER A 50 11.43 12.52 -12.37
C SER A 50 10.77 13.00 -13.67
N GLN A 51 10.22 12.07 -14.45
CA GLN A 51 9.52 12.38 -15.69
C GLN A 51 8.15 13.04 -15.44
N ARG A 52 7.53 12.76 -14.29
CA ARG A 52 6.25 13.35 -13.89
C ARG A 52 6.39 14.65 -13.12
N TYR A 53 7.59 14.95 -12.64
CA TYR A 53 7.85 16.17 -11.88
C TYR A 53 7.37 17.42 -12.61
N GLU A 54 6.53 18.23 -11.96
CA GLU A 54 5.87 19.43 -12.49
C GLU A 54 5.01 19.22 -13.76
N ARG A 55 4.71 17.97 -14.14
CA ARG A 55 3.91 17.66 -15.33
C ARG A 55 2.59 16.98 -15.04
N GLY A 56 2.50 16.24 -13.95
CA GLY A 56 1.31 15.51 -13.58
C GLY A 56 1.21 15.32 -12.07
N SER A 57 -0.02 15.23 -11.58
CA SER A 57 -0.27 14.98 -10.17
C SER A 57 0.09 13.56 -9.78
N THR A 58 0.70 13.40 -8.61
CA THR A 58 1.05 12.08 -8.06
C THR A 58 0.65 12.03 -6.59
N ILE A 59 -0.05 10.98 -6.20
CA ILE A 59 -0.34 10.65 -4.81
C ILE A 59 0.49 9.44 -4.45
N VAL A 60 1.18 9.50 -3.32
CA VAL A 60 1.93 8.37 -2.77
C VAL A 60 1.42 8.11 -1.38
N THR A 61 1.06 6.87 -1.09
CA THR A 61 0.80 6.42 0.27
C THR A 61 1.97 5.57 0.75
N SER A 62 2.32 5.70 2.02
CA SER A 62 3.37 4.91 2.64
C SER A 62 3.05 4.69 4.12
N ASN A 63 3.44 3.56 4.63
CA ASN A 63 3.43 3.26 6.05
C ASN A 63 4.75 3.64 6.75
N LEU A 64 5.72 4.13 5.99
CA LEU A 64 7.03 4.53 6.49
C LEU A 64 7.17 6.05 6.49
N PRO A 65 7.78 6.64 7.54
CA PRO A 65 8.23 8.01 7.50
C PRO A 65 9.37 8.17 6.47
N PHE A 66 9.61 9.39 6.02
CA PHE A 66 10.62 9.66 4.98
C PHE A 66 12.03 9.22 5.36
N GLU A 67 12.37 9.28 6.63
CA GLU A 67 13.66 8.85 7.17
C GLU A 67 13.97 7.37 6.88
N ASP A 68 12.92 6.55 6.78
CA ASP A 68 13.04 5.11 6.55
C ASP A 68 13.00 4.72 5.07
N TRP A 69 12.76 5.66 4.16
CA TRP A 69 12.65 5.36 2.73
C TRP A 69 13.95 4.85 2.11
N THR A 70 15.09 5.13 2.71
CA THR A 70 16.37 4.55 2.29
C THR A 70 16.38 3.03 2.40
N GLN A 71 15.65 2.45 3.36
CA GLN A 71 15.51 0.99 3.50
C GLN A 71 14.77 0.36 2.32
N VAL A 72 13.87 1.12 1.68
CA VAL A 72 13.09 0.67 0.53
C VAL A 72 13.85 0.84 -0.77
N LEU A 73 14.50 1.99 -0.95
CA LEU A 73 15.18 2.38 -2.18
C LEU A 73 16.64 1.87 -2.23
N GLY A 74 17.21 1.48 -1.08
CA GLY A 74 18.53 0.90 -0.98
C GLY A 74 19.71 1.86 -1.20
N SER A 75 19.44 3.15 -1.40
CA SER A 75 20.46 4.18 -1.68
C SER A 75 20.08 5.51 -1.08
N GLU A 76 20.91 6.06 -0.19
CA GLU A 76 20.70 7.39 0.39
C GLU A 76 20.65 8.49 -0.69
N ARG A 77 21.52 8.40 -1.68
CA ARG A 77 21.57 9.36 -2.77
C ARG A 77 20.28 9.36 -3.59
N LEU A 78 19.78 8.17 -3.91
CA LEU A 78 18.54 8.01 -4.68
C LEU A 78 17.33 8.48 -3.86
N THR A 79 17.30 8.12 -2.58
CA THR A 79 16.25 8.55 -1.64
C THR A 79 16.22 10.06 -1.50
N GLY A 80 17.37 10.69 -1.27
CA GLY A 80 17.47 12.14 -1.16
C GLY A 80 16.98 12.85 -2.42
N ALA A 81 17.42 12.39 -3.60
CA ALA A 81 17.01 12.96 -4.88
C ALA A 81 15.50 12.75 -5.17
N LEU A 82 14.93 11.62 -4.74
CA LEU A 82 13.50 11.36 -4.88
C LEU A 82 12.68 12.25 -3.95
N LEU A 83 13.07 12.33 -2.69
CA LEU A 83 12.39 13.15 -1.68
C LEU A 83 12.45 14.64 -2.05
N ASP A 84 13.58 15.13 -2.55
CA ASP A 84 13.71 16.50 -3.02
C ASP A 84 12.65 16.83 -4.10
N ARG A 85 12.43 15.94 -5.05
CA ARG A 85 11.39 16.12 -6.07
C ARG A 85 9.98 16.01 -5.50
N LEU A 86 9.73 15.01 -4.66
CA LEU A 86 8.41 14.79 -4.08
C LEU A 86 8.01 15.93 -3.14
N THR A 87 8.97 16.47 -2.36
CA THR A 87 8.67 17.44 -1.32
C THR A 87 8.69 18.88 -1.80
N HIS A 88 9.14 19.17 -3.01
CA HIS A 88 9.20 20.52 -3.55
C HIS A 88 7.81 21.20 -3.64
N HIS A 89 6.78 20.44 -4.04
CA HIS A 89 5.38 20.91 -4.09
C HIS A 89 4.46 19.83 -3.53
N VAL A 90 4.55 19.54 -2.23
CA VAL A 90 3.80 18.45 -1.62
C VAL A 90 2.85 18.94 -0.53
N SER A 91 1.71 18.28 -0.44
CA SER A 91 0.87 18.29 0.75
C SER A 91 1.06 16.96 1.50
N ILE A 92 1.69 17.03 2.66
CA ILE A 92 1.93 15.85 3.50
C ILE A 92 0.74 15.67 4.45
N LEU A 93 0.07 14.52 4.34
CA LEU A 93 -1.03 14.15 5.21
C LEU A 93 -0.57 13.01 6.12
N THR A 94 -0.48 13.28 7.41
CA THR A 94 -0.13 12.26 8.41
C THR A 94 -1.41 11.71 9.03
N MET A 95 -1.65 10.41 8.85
CA MET A 95 -2.85 9.73 9.33
C MET A 95 -2.49 8.77 10.46
N ASN A 96 -2.53 9.26 11.68
CA ASN A 96 -2.20 8.51 12.92
C ASN A 96 -3.49 8.10 13.65
N GLY A 97 -4.33 7.31 13.02
CA GLY A 97 -5.54 6.78 13.62
C GLY A 97 -5.50 5.27 13.82
N ASP A 98 -6.37 4.76 14.68
CA ASP A 98 -6.56 3.33 14.79
C ASP A 98 -7.06 2.73 13.48
N SER A 99 -6.55 1.56 13.12
CA SER A 99 -6.97 0.88 11.90
C SER A 99 -8.48 0.58 11.91
N TYR A 100 -9.21 1.16 10.96
CA TYR A 100 -10.62 0.87 10.75
C TYR A 100 -10.86 -0.63 10.46
N ARG A 101 -9.97 -1.25 9.69
CA ARG A 101 -10.04 -2.68 9.35
C ARG A 101 -9.93 -3.55 10.60
N LEU A 102 -9.03 -3.23 11.52
CA LEU A 102 -8.89 -3.95 12.80
C LEU A 102 -10.13 -3.77 13.68
N LYS A 103 -10.67 -2.54 13.77
CA LYS A 103 -11.90 -2.28 14.51
C LYS A 103 -13.10 -3.05 13.93
N GLN A 104 -13.20 -3.11 12.62
CA GLN A 104 -14.26 -3.84 11.92
C GLN A 104 -14.10 -5.36 12.10
N SER A 105 -12.88 -5.90 12.02
CA SER A 105 -12.59 -7.31 12.28
C SER A 105 -12.92 -7.69 13.71
N ALA A 106 -12.48 -6.90 14.69
CA ALA A 106 -12.81 -7.13 16.10
C ALA A 106 -14.33 -7.15 16.35
N ARG A 107 -15.08 -6.23 15.73
CA ARG A 107 -16.55 -6.22 15.81
C ARG A 107 -17.19 -7.46 15.20
N ARG A 108 -16.69 -7.96 14.07
CA ARG A 108 -17.18 -9.20 13.44
C ARG A 108 -16.90 -10.42 14.31
N HIS A 109 -15.71 -10.51 14.91
CA HIS A 109 -15.37 -11.58 15.84
C HIS A 109 -16.23 -11.55 17.10
N ALA A 110 -16.46 -10.39 17.68
CA ALA A 110 -17.35 -10.23 18.84
C ALA A 110 -18.79 -10.62 18.50
N ALA A 111 -19.31 -10.24 17.34
CA ALA A 111 -20.63 -10.63 16.87
C ALA A 111 -20.75 -12.13 16.57
N GLY A 112 -19.69 -12.76 16.02
CA GLY A 112 -19.63 -14.20 15.77
C GLY A 112 -19.55 -15.05 17.04
N VAL A 113 -18.90 -14.55 18.08
CA VAL A 113 -18.84 -15.22 19.40
C VAL A 113 -20.21 -15.23 20.07
N VAL A 114 -21.01 -14.18 19.88
CA VAL A 114 -22.36 -14.12 20.42
C VAL A 114 -23.32 -15.12 19.72
N GLN A 115 -23.08 -15.42 18.44
CA GLN A 115 -23.90 -16.42 17.73
C GLN A 115 -23.49 -17.87 18.03
N ASN A 116 -22.27 -18.12 18.51
CA ASN A 116 -21.81 -19.47 18.89
C ASN A 116 -22.10 -19.82 20.36
N GLN A 117 -22.70 -18.93 21.15
CA GLN A 117 -23.27 -19.21 22.45
C GLN A 117 -24.78 -19.45 22.37
N ALA A 118 -25.26 -20.11 21.33
CA ALA A 118 -26.55 -20.76 21.36
C ALA A 118 -26.46 -21.88 22.41
N THR A 119 -27.07 -21.67 23.52
CA THR A 119 -27.08 -22.53 24.69
C THR A 119 -27.66 -23.87 24.30
N GLU A 120 -26.87 -24.92 24.32
CA GLU A 120 -27.36 -26.30 24.35
C GLU A 120 -28.10 -26.47 25.68
N ILE A 121 -29.41 -26.45 25.67
CA ILE A 121 -30.24 -26.77 26.83
C ILE A 121 -30.47 -28.29 26.74
N VAL A 122 -29.86 -29.02 27.61
CA VAL A 122 -30.14 -30.46 27.82
C VAL A 122 -31.37 -30.56 28.73
N ASP A 123 -32.42 -31.17 28.24
CA ASP A 123 -33.58 -31.50 29.05
C ASP A 123 -33.19 -32.52 30.10
N PRO A 124 -33.35 -32.22 31.41
CA PRO A 124 -32.90 -33.11 32.48
C PRO A 124 -33.72 -34.41 32.60
N ASP A 125 -34.92 -34.48 32.00
CA ASP A 125 -35.79 -35.65 32.11
C ASP A 125 -35.73 -36.58 30.87
N THR A 126 -35.35 -36.09 29.72
CA THR A 126 -35.34 -36.89 28.48
C THR A 126 -33.93 -37.03 27.86
N GLY A 127 -32.96 -36.23 28.27
CA GLY A 127 -31.60 -36.25 27.72
C GLY A 127 -31.49 -35.76 26.26
N GLU A 128 -32.54 -35.18 25.69
CA GLU A 128 -32.52 -34.60 24.33
C GLU A 128 -31.92 -33.20 24.33
N ILE A 129 -31.06 -32.95 23.34
CA ILE A 129 -30.38 -31.66 23.10
C ILE A 129 -31.24 -30.86 22.14
N THR A 130 -31.82 -29.76 22.59
CA THR A 130 -32.56 -28.81 21.73
C THR A 130 -31.67 -27.59 21.48
N THR A 131 -31.34 -27.33 20.23
CA THR A 131 -30.64 -26.10 19.77
C THR A 131 -31.70 -25.05 19.47
N THR A 132 -31.61 -23.92 20.16
CA THR A 132 -32.37 -22.71 19.81
C THR A 132 -31.45 -21.67 19.23
#